data_319d39c300c60fdb198dd134e0390c7e
#
_entry.id   319d39c300c60fdb198dd134e0390c7e
#
_cell.length_a   1.000
_cell.length_b   1.000
_cell.length_c   1.000
_cell.angle_alpha   90.00
_cell.angle_beta   90.00
_cell.angle_gamma   90.00
#
_symmetry.space_group_name_H-M   'P 1'
#
loop_
_entity.id
_entity.type
_entity.pdbx_description
1 polymer ?
#
loop_
_entity_poly.entity_id
_entity_poly.type
_entity_poly.pdbx_seq_one_letter_code
_entity_poly.pdbx_strand_id
1 'polypeptide(L)'
;TAPVVIGSDGHPVFVAPPVDETRSDAAASTSGTVGAEDLRGFAASACQPPLIESWLVAGATTTGSADVILLSNPSDVAATVDLTLYSATGASTPPSGSGLRVDAHSQRVVPLAALAVGEGAPVVRVTASGAPVAAALQSSLSRTLLTGGVEQSGAIVGSATQQVIPGLRVPQSAVDAASAGATTLLRLLAPGADATATVTVQDDTGRTALTQSVPLGADLPTELDLAGLSAGTYTVRVDATSAVVSAVWQTTNFNNGADFAWYTAAEAIVDPSVVAVADGPSPLLVIAGSTAGAADVVLKPLSGATETERVRVAAGDTASVPRSEE
;
A
#
# COMPACT_ATOMS: atom_id res chain seq x y z
N THR A 1 -5.03 -22.99 15.61
CA THR A 1 -5.48 -22.12 16.73
C THR A 1 -6.19 -20.94 16.09
N ALA A 2 -7.45 -20.71 16.48
CA ALA A 2 -8.21 -19.59 15.95
C ALA A 2 -7.54 -18.26 16.34
N PRO A 3 -7.47 -17.26 15.44
CA PRO A 3 -6.93 -15.96 15.77
C PRO A 3 -7.76 -15.32 16.88
N VAL A 4 -7.10 -14.77 17.89
CA VAL A 4 -7.76 -14.02 18.95
C VAL A 4 -7.90 -12.58 18.48
N VAL A 5 -9.15 -12.13 18.34
CA VAL A 5 -9.45 -10.71 18.09
C VAL A 5 -9.46 -9.99 19.44
N ILE A 6 -8.51 -9.09 19.64
CA ILE A 6 -8.47 -8.22 20.81
C ILE A 6 -8.79 -6.80 20.36
N GLY A 7 -9.90 -6.25 20.80
CA GLY A 7 -10.28 -4.86 20.53
C GLY A 7 -11.72 -4.64 20.98
N SER A 8 -11.95 -3.66 21.83
CA SER A 8 -13.28 -3.36 22.40
C SER A 8 -14.18 -2.58 21.45
N ASP A 9 -13.68 -2.00 20.35
CA ASP A 9 -14.39 -1.05 19.52
C ASP A 9 -14.28 -1.34 18.00
N GLY A 10 -14.26 -2.64 17.63
CA GLY A 10 -14.35 -3.04 16.21
C GLY A 10 -13.04 -2.99 15.42
N HIS A 11 -11.90 -2.82 16.08
CA HIS A 11 -10.59 -2.85 15.43
C HIS A 11 -9.92 -4.20 15.64
N PRO A 12 -9.89 -5.10 14.64
CA PRO A 12 -9.34 -6.42 14.81
C PRO A 12 -7.80 -6.36 14.96
N VAL A 13 -7.29 -6.84 16.07
CA VAL A 13 -5.87 -7.12 16.28
C VAL A 13 -5.70 -8.64 16.29
N PHE A 14 -4.84 -9.15 15.41
CA PHE A 14 -4.51 -10.57 15.36
C PHE A 14 -3.27 -10.83 16.19
N VAL A 15 -3.38 -11.72 17.15
CA VAL A 15 -2.26 -12.18 17.96
C VAL A 15 -2.03 -13.66 17.67
N ALA A 16 -0.84 -13.99 17.18
CA ALA A 16 -0.39 -15.36 17.07
C ALA A 16 0.46 -15.71 18.30
N PRO A 17 -0.06 -16.52 19.23
CA PRO A 17 0.74 -16.94 20.38
C PRO A 17 1.91 -17.82 19.91
N PRO A 18 3.06 -17.76 20.59
CA PRO A 18 4.17 -18.66 20.29
C PRO A 18 3.75 -20.12 20.48
N VAL A 19 4.28 -21.00 19.65
CA VAL A 19 4.13 -22.46 19.76
C VAL A 19 5.49 -23.04 20.11
N ASP A 20 5.56 -23.82 21.18
CA ASP A 20 6.79 -24.41 21.70
C ASP A 20 7.93 -23.38 21.86
N GLU A 21 7.60 -22.21 22.46
CA GLU A 21 8.51 -21.08 22.67
C GLU A 21 9.06 -20.45 21.36
N THR A 22 8.55 -20.88 20.20
CA THR A 22 8.92 -20.34 18.88
C THR A 22 7.88 -19.34 18.41
N ARG A 23 8.32 -18.21 17.86
CA ARG A 23 7.44 -17.21 17.24
C ARG A 23 6.61 -17.88 16.15
N SER A 24 5.30 -17.69 16.19
CA SER A 24 4.39 -18.12 15.15
C SER A 24 4.26 -17.03 14.09
N ASP A 25 4.41 -17.39 12.83
CA ASP A 25 4.08 -16.50 11.73
C ASP A 25 2.57 -16.44 11.55
N ALA A 26 2.07 -15.25 11.32
CA ALA A 26 0.66 -15.01 11.08
C ALA A 26 0.48 -13.95 9.99
N ALA A 27 -0.51 -14.17 9.14
CA ALA A 27 -0.96 -13.16 8.19
C ALA A 27 -2.47 -13.06 8.23
N ALA A 28 -2.97 -11.87 8.07
CA ALA A 28 -4.39 -11.59 7.95
C ALA A 28 -4.62 -10.49 6.92
N SER A 29 -5.79 -10.47 6.34
CA SER A 29 -6.25 -9.42 5.42
C SER A 29 -7.68 -9.04 5.78
N THR A 30 -8.05 -7.84 5.42
CA THR A 30 -9.42 -7.34 5.54
C THR A 30 -9.87 -6.80 4.19
N SER A 31 -11.17 -6.91 3.91
CA SER A 31 -11.77 -6.30 2.74
C SER A 31 -13.17 -5.83 3.05
N GLY A 32 -13.65 -4.86 2.31
CA GLY A 32 -14.99 -4.33 2.46
C GLY A 32 -15.48 -3.62 1.21
N THR A 33 -16.78 -3.63 1.02
CA THR A 33 -17.48 -2.93 -0.06
C THR A 33 -18.33 -1.83 0.53
N VAL A 34 -18.19 -0.62 0.00
CA VAL A 34 -19.06 0.52 0.29
C VAL A 34 -20.05 0.70 -0.86
N GLY A 35 -21.32 0.90 -0.54
CA GLY A 35 -22.40 1.04 -1.52
C GLY A 35 -23.36 2.17 -1.13
N ALA A 36 -22.85 3.37 -0.86
CA ALA A 36 -23.64 4.57 -0.62
C ALA A 36 -24.02 5.28 -1.94
N GLU A 37 -24.87 6.29 -1.86
CA GLU A 37 -25.35 7.03 -3.03
C GLU A 37 -24.20 7.78 -3.74
N ASP A 38 -23.34 8.41 -2.96
CA ASP A 38 -22.23 9.27 -3.39
C ASP A 38 -20.84 8.62 -3.27
N LEU A 39 -20.74 7.45 -2.62
CA LEU A 39 -19.51 6.74 -2.36
C LEU A 39 -19.67 5.25 -2.59
N ARG A 40 -18.96 4.70 -3.58
CA ARG A 40 -18.99 3.27 -3.90
C ARG A 40 -17.61 2.78 -4.22
N GLY A 41 -17.21 1.67 -3.62
CA GLY A 41 -15.91 1.12 -3.89
C GLY A 41 -15.67 -0.17 -3.12
N PHE A 42 -14.52 -0.75 -3.41
CA PHE A 42 -13.98 -1.91 -2.72
C PHE A 42 -12.61 -1.55 -2.17
N ALA A 43 -12.40 -1.80 -0.89
CA ALA A 43 -11.11 -1.65 -0.24
C ALA A 43 -10.63 -2.98 0.32
N ALA A 44 -9.33 -3.26 0.17
CA ALA A 44 -8.71 -4.43 0.75
C ALA A 44 -7.30 -4.10 1.24
N SER A 45 -6.95 -4.59 2.42
CA SER A 45 -5.64 -4.34 3.01
C SER A 45 -5.12 -5.58 3.73
N ALA A 46 -3.81 -5.82 3.63
CA ALA A 46 -3.13 -6.76 4.51
C ALA A 46 -2.94 -6.15 5.91
N CYS A 47 -3.07 -6.97 6.94
CA CYS A 47 -2.69 -6.56 8.28
C CYS A 47 -1.18 -6.37 8.34
N GLN A 48 -0.76 -5.21 8.82
CA GLN A 48 0.65 -4.84 8.95
C GLN A 48 1.15 -5.09 10.38
N PRO A 49 2.40 -5.54 10.55
CA PRO A 49 3.01 -5.57 11.86
C PRO A 49 3.19 -4.14 12.39
N PRO A 50 3.13 -3.93 13.72
CA PRO A 50 3.44 -2.64 14.30
C PRO A 50 4.94 -2.32 14.15
N LEU A 51 5.26 -1.07 13.80
CA LEU A 51 6.61 -0.59 13.50
C LEU A 51 6.93 0.67 14.31
N ILE A 52 8.23 0.90 14.54
CA ILE A 52 8.74 2.15 15.15
C ILE A 52 8.79 3.26 14.07
N GLU A 53 9.02 2.89 12.83
CA GLU A 53 8.98 3.80 11.68
C GLU A 53 8.27 3.14 10.51
N SER A 54 7.42 3.91 9.83
CA SER A 54 6.74 3.48 8.60
C SER A 54 6.34 4.68 7.74
N TRP A 55 5.94 4.42 6.49
CA TRP A 55 5.65 5.44 5.51
C TRP A 55 4.29 5.22 4.85
N LEU A 56 3.47 6.26 4.82
CA LEU A 56 2.20 6.30 4.12
C LEU A 56 2.38 7.12 2.83
N VAL A 57 2.40 6.43 1.70
CA VAL A 57 2.62 7.02 0.37
C VAL A 57 1.29 6.95 -0.39
N ALA A 58 0.30 7.65 0.11
CA ALA A 58 -1.05 7.63 -0.45
C ALA A 58 -1.83 8.87 -0.01
N GLY A 59 -3.02 9.04 -0.56
CA GLY A 59 -3.98 10.05 -0.13
C GLY A 59 -3.78 11.43 -0.72
N ALA A 60 -4.70 12.33 -0.35
CA ALA A 60 -4.71 13.74 -0.69
C ALA A 60 -5.50 14.55 0.35
N THR A 61 -5.33 15.86 0.37
CA THR A 61 -6.15 16.77 1.20
C THR A 61 -6.82 17.85 0.37
N THR A 62 -6.93 17.60 -0.93
CA THR A 62 -7.64 18.45 -1.89
C THR A 62 -9.16 18.34 -1.72
N THR A 63 -9.89 19.24 -2.31
CA THR A 63 -11.37 19.23 -2.28
C THR A 63 -11.91 17.90 -2.80
N GLY A 64 -12.78 17.26 -2.04
CA GLY A 64 -13.37 15.95 -2.33
C GLY A 64 -12.66 14.78 -1.67
N SER A 65 -11.42 14.94 -1.21
CA SER A 65 -10.70 13.92 -0.43
C SER A 65 -11.08 14.00 1.05
N ALA A 66 -11.37 12.85 1.66
CA ALA A 66 -11.62 12.71 3.10
C ALA A 66 -10.79 11.55 3.64
N ASP A 67 -9.49 11.76 3.71
CA ASP A 67 -8.50 10.75 4.04
C ASP A 67 -8.14 10.80 5.52
N VAL A 68 -8.01 9.62 6.14
CA VAL A 68 -7.68 9.48 7.55
C VAL A 68 -6.51 8.51 7.75
N ILE A 69 -5.61 8.88 8.66
CA ILE A 69 -4.54 8.02 9.14
C ILE A 69 -5.07 7.21 10.32
N LEU A 70 -4.90 5.90 10.26
CA LEU A 70 -5.22 4.97 11.31
C LEU A 70 -3.91 4.57 12.01
N LEU A 71 -3.81 4.81 13.32
CA LEU A 71 -2.67 4.43 14.16
C LEU A 71 -3.16 3.42 15.20
N SER A 72 -2.72 2.17 15.08
CA SER A 72 -3.14 1.08 15.98
C SER A 72 -1.98 0.65 16.85
N ASN A 73 -2.19 0.66 18.17
CA ASN A 73 -1.23 0.20 19.16
C ASN A 73 -1.70 -1.13 19.76
N PRO A 74 -1.17 -2.28 19.31
CA PRO A 74 -1.55 -3.58 19.87
C PRO A 74 -0.83 -3.95 21.17
N SER A 75 0.10 -3.13 21.66
CA SER A 75 0.92 -3.43 22.83
C SER A 75 0.28 -3.03 24.15
N ASP A 76 0.82 -3.52 25.25
CA ASP A 76 0.36 -3.25 26.63
C ASP A 76 0.78 -1.88 27.16
N VAL A 77 1.57 -1.12 26.41
CA VAL A 77 2.05 0.22 26.80
C VAL A 77 1.65 1.25 25.76
N ALA A 78 1.43 2.49 26.23
CA ALA A 78 1.09 3.58 25.32
C ALA A 78 2.28 3.93 24.41
N ALA A 79 1.98 4.27 23.16
CA ALA A 79 2.90 4.84 22.20
C ALA A 79 2.74 6.36 22.12
N THR A 80 3.84 7.04 21.78
CA THR A 80 3.82 8.43 21.33
C THR A 80 4.27 8.48 19.89
N VAL A 81 3.47 9.11 19.02
CA VAL A 81 3.66 9.11 17.57
C VAL A 81 3.85 10.53 17.08
N ASP A 82 4.84 10.70 16.21
CA ASP A 82 5.03 11.91 15.41
C ASP A 82 4.79 11.60 13.93
N LEU A 83 4.06 12.50 13.27
CA LEU A 83 3.73 12.44 11.85
C LEU A 83 4.49 13.56 11.13
N THR A 84 5.52 13.20 10.35
CA THR A 84 6.19 14.14 9.47
C THR A 84 5.50 14.12 8.10
N LEU A 85 4.96 15.26 7.71
CA LEU A 85 4.34 15.44 6.39
C LEU A 85 5.39 15.93 5.40
N TYR A 86 5.45 15.29 4.25
CA TYR A 86 6.18 15.73 3.07
C TYR A 86 5.16 16.24 2.05
N SER A 87 5.34 17.48 1.61
CA SER A 87 4.41 18.20 0.75
C SER A 87 5.15 18.92 -0.37
N ALA A 88 4.44 19.66 -1.20
CA ALA A 88 5.05 20.49 -2.24
C ALA A 88 6.05 21.54 -1.70
N THR A 89 6.01 21.81 -0.40
CA THR A 89 6.91 22.78 0.29
C THR A 89 8.01 22.09 1.11
N GLY A 90 8.15 20.77 1.01
CA GLY A 90 9.13 19.98 1.76
C GLY A 90 8.57 19.32 3.01
N ALA A 91 9.48 18.85 3.87
CA ALA A 91 9.15 18.15 5.11
C ALA A 91 8.74 19.10 6.23
N SER A 92 7.71 18.75 6.98
CA SER A 92 7.25 19.48 8.17
C SER A 92 6.60 18.53 9.18
N THR A 93 6.69 18.83 10.46
CA THR A 93 5.94 18.14 11.51
C THR A 93 4.96 19.13 12.12
N PRO A 94 3.71 19.18 11.64
CA PRO A 94 2.72 20.13 12.14
C PRO A 94 2.35 19.80 13.59
N PRO A 95 1.93 20.80 14.39
CA PRO A 95 1.54 20.57 15.79
C PRO A 95 0.43 19.51 15.97
N SER A 96 -0.46 19.39 14.99
CA SER A 96 -1.52 18.38 14.94
C SER A 96 -0.99 16.94 14.68
N GLY A 97 0.25 16.82 14.23
CA GLY A 97 0.93 15.55 13.98
C GLY A 97 2.02 15.22 15.01
N SER A 98 2.25 16.06 16.02
CA SER A 98 3.34 15.87 16.98
C SER A 98 2.84 15.38 18.34
N GLY A 99 3.58 14.47 18.97
CA GLY A 99 3.31 13.97 20.32
C GLY A 99 1.96 13.26 20.45
N LEU A 100 1.49 12.60 19.42
CA LEU A 100 0.20 11.92 19.41
C LEU A 100 0.25 10.67 20.30
N ARG A 101 -0.45 10.71 21.41
CA ARG A 101 -0.57 9.53 22.28
C ARG A 101 -1.55 8.53 21.70
N VAL A 102 -1.12 7.27 21.58
CA VAL A 102 -1.96 6.11 21.26
C VAL A 102 -1.89 5.16 22.44
N ASP A 103 -2.98 5.02 23.18
CA ASP A 103 -3.03 4.20 24.37
C ASP A 103 -2.83 2.71 24.05
N ALA A 104 -2.53 1.90 25.07
CA ALA A 104 -2.44 0.46 24.94
C ALA A 104 -3.75 -0.12 24.38
N HIS A 105 -3.65 -1.09 23.47
CA HIS A 105 -4.79 -1.78 22.86
C HIS A 105 -5.83 -0.83 22.23
N SER A 106 -5.39 0.30 21.69
CA SER A 106 -6.28 1.30 21.12
C SER A 106 -5.89 1.70 19.71
N GLN A 107 -6.82 2.33 19.02
CA GLN A 107 -6.61 2.97 17.73
C GLN A 107 -6.87 4.47 17.85
N ARG A 108 -6.05 5.25 17.15
CA ARG A 108 -6.24 6.68 16.98
C ARG A 108 -6.44 7.00 15.50
N VAL A 109 -7.48 7.77 15.21
CA VAL A 109 -7.78 8.27 13.86
C VAL A 109 -7.34 9.72 13.76
N VAL A 110 -6.56 10.04 12.73
CA VAL A 110 -6.07 11.40 12.47
C VAL A 110 -6.47 11.80 11.05
N PRO A 111 -7.35 12.80 10.87
CA PRO A 111 -7.64 13.31 9.52
C PRO A 111 -6.36 13.82 8.85
N LEU A 112 -6.09 13.38 7.62
CA LEU A 112 -4.91 13.82 6.87
C LEU A 112 -4.92 15.34 6.65
N ALA A 113 -6.11 15.91 6.44
CA ALA A 113 -6.32 17.35 6.31
C ALA A 113 -5.99 18.16 7.59
N ALA A 114 -5.89 17.51 8.76
CA ALA A 114 -5.41 18.16 9.97
C ALA A 114 -3.89 18.43 9.94
N LEU A 115 -3.13 17.73 9.11
CA LEU A 115 -1.70 17.96 8.92
C LEU A 115 -1.44 19.11 7.94
N ALA A 116 -2.14 19.14 6.82
CA ALA A 116 -2.13 20.23 5.84
C ALA A 116 -3.38 20.15 4.96
N VAL A 117 -3.79 21.27 4.40
CA VAL A 117 -4.96 21.41 3.51
C VAL A 117 -4.48 21.72 2.09
N GLY A 118 -5.10 21.09 1.10
CA GLY A 118 -4.85 21.39 -0.32
C GLY A 118 -3.66 20.66 -0.93
N GLU A 119 -3.08 19.67 -0.21
CA GLU A 119 -1.99 18.86 -0.74
C GLU A 119 -2.52 17.76 -1.67
N GLY A 120 -2.02 17.74 -2.91
CA GLY A 120 -2.39 16.73 -3.90
C GLY A 120 -1.61 15.43 -3.77
N ALA A 121 -0.35 15.53 -3.32
CA ALA A 121 0.58 14.40 -3.28
C ALA A 121 1.32 14.28 -1.93
N PRO A 122 0.63 14.24 -0.79
CA PRO A 122 1.28 14.12 0.50
C PRO A 122 1.93 12.74 0.68
N VAL A 123 3.05 12.72 1.41
CA VAL A 123 3.65 11.51 1.97
C VAL A 123 3.80 11.74 3.47
N VAL A 124 3.48 10.75 4.29
CA VAL A 124 3.60 10.87 5.74
C VAL A 124 4.55 9.81 6.28
N ARG A 125 5.58 10.26 6.99
CA ARG A 125 6.42 9.39 7.82
C ARG A 125 5.82 9.31 9.20
N VAL A 126 5.60 8.10 9.68
CA VAL A 126 5.10 7.78 11.00
C VAL A 126 6.28 7.31 11.85
N THR A 127 6.57 7.99 12.94
CA THR A 127 7.58 7.56 13.91
C THR A 127 6.95 7.36 15.28
N ALA A 128 7.28 6.27 15.94
CA ALA A 128 6.70 5.90 17.23
C ALA A 128 7.78 5.71 18.28
N SER A 129 7.47 6.06 19.53
CA SER A 129 8.27 5.84 20.71
C SER A 129 7.43 5.27 21.84
N GLY A 130 8.05 4.54 22.77
CA GLY A 130 7.36 3.80 23.83
C GLY A 130 6.90 2.43 23.34
N ALA A 131 6.09 2.36 22.29
CA ALA A 131 5.66 1.13 21.64
C ALA A 131 5.58 1.30 20.10
N PRO A 132 5.76 0.22 19.34
CA PRO A 132 5.52 0.26 17.89
C PRO A 132 4.03 0.37 17.58
N VAL A 133 3.68 1.00 16.47
CA VAL A 133 2.30 1.15 15.99
C VAL A 133 2.13 0.61 14.56
N ALA A 134 1.00 0.03 14.26
CA ALA A 134 0.61 -0.25 12.90
C ALA A 134 -0.08 1.00 12.32
N ALA A 135 0.36 1.44 11.15
CA ALA A 135 -0.18 2.60 10.46
C ALA A 135 -0.84 2.18 9.14
N ALA A 136 -1.98 2.78 8.84
CA ALA A 136 -2.65 2.66 7.55
C ALA A 136 -3.30 3.98 7.16
N LEU A 137 -3.56 4.16 5.88
CA LEU A 137 -4.32 5.29 5.36
C LEU A 137 -5.62 4.77 4.74
N GLN A 138 -6.75 5.26 5.24
CA GLN A 138 -8.04 5.06 4.61
C GLN A 138 -8.36 6.30 3.78
N SER A 139 -8.55 6.12 2.50
CA SER A 139 -8.84 7.18 1.55
C SER A 139 -10.26 7.07 1.04
N SER A 140 -10.93 8.22 0.91
CA SER A 140 -12.19 8.33 0.19
C SER A 140 -12.20 9.59 -0.65
N LEU A 141 -12.67 9.45 -1.88
CA LEU A 141 -12.74 10.55 -2.84
C LEU A 141 -14.18 10.72 -3.32
N SER A 142 -14.80 11.86 -3.00
CA SER A 142 -16.12 12.25 -3.49
C SER A 142 -15.97 13.23 -4.65
N ARG A 143 -16.78 13.05 -5.70
CA ARG A 143 -16.82 13.92 -6.88
C ARG A 143 -18.25 14.40 -7.10
N THR A 144 -18.41 15.67 -7.44
CA THR A 144 -19.73 16.34 -7.51
C THR A 144 -20.72 15.68 -8.47
N LEU A 145 -20.24 15.01 -9.53
CA LEU A 145 -21.08 14.43 -10.58
C LEU A 145 -20.83 12.93 -10.81
N LEU A 146 -19.91 12.33 -10.06
CA LEU A 146 -19.58 10.91 -10.15
C LEU A 146 -19.53 10.33 -8.75
N THR A 147 -20.06 9.14 -8.60
CA THR A 147 -19.88 8.36 -7.37
C THR A 147 -18.39 8.18 -7.12
N GLY A 148 -17.93 8.56 -5.93
CA GLY A 148 -16.53 8.45 -5.55
C GLY A 148 -16.16 7.05 -5.09
N GLY A 149 -14.85 6.82 -4.86
CA GLY A 149 -14.26 5.55 -4.46
C GLY A 149 -13.68 5.56 -3.04
N VAL A 150 -13.30 4.37 -2.59
CA VAL A 150 -12.66 4.14 -1.28
C VAL A 150 -11.47 3.21 -1.43
N GLU A 151 -10.45 3.41 -0.58
CA GLU A 151 -9.29 2.51 -0.51
C GLU A 151 -8.72 2.50 0.92
N GLN A 152 -8.05 1.41 1.27
CA GLN A 152 -7.25 1.33 2.48
C GLN A 152 -5.84 0.83 2.13
N SER A 153 -4.86 1.70 2.20
CA SER A 153 -3.45 1.38 1.94
C SER A 153 -2.67 1.15 3.23
N GLY A 154 -1.89 0.06 3.26
CA GLY A 154 -0.94 -0.20 4.33
C GLY A 154 0.31 0.67 4.22
N ALA A 155 1.04 0.81 5.33
CA ALA A 155 2.29 1.53 5.35
C ALA A 155 3.42 0.73 4.68
N ILE A 156 4.39 1.44 4.11
CA ILE A 156 5.67 0.89 3.64
C ILE A 156 6.63 0.87 4.83
N VAL A 157 7.37 -0.23 5.01
CA VAL A 157 8.23 -0.43 6.18
C VAL A 157 9.43 0.53 6.20
N GLY A 158 9.97 0.88 5.03
CA GLY A 158 11.10 1.81 4.96
C GLY A 158 11.43 2.29 3.56
N SER A 159 12.28 3.30 3.49
CA SER A 159 12.87 3.76 2.24
C SER A 159 14.04 2.86 1.82
N ALA A 160 14.18 2.63 0.52
CA ALA A 160 15.27 1.85 -0.06
C ALA A 160 15.68 2.40 -1.43
N THR A 161 16.88 2.08 -1.88
CA THR A 161 17.34 2.42 -3.24
C THR A 161 16.64 1.60 -4.32
N GLN A 162 16.02 0.49 -3.95
CA GLN A 162 15.20 -0.34 -4.82
C GLN A 162 13.82 -0.51 -4.21
N GLN A 163 12.80 -0.19 -4.98
CA GLN A 163 11.39 -0.37 -4.62
C GLN A 163 10.70 -1.20 -5.70
N VAL A 164 9.87 -2.15 -5.31
CA VAL A 164 9.11 -2.99 -6.25
C VAL A 164 7.64 -2.94 -5.88
N ILE A 165 6.80 -2.58 -6.83
CA ILE A 165 5.35 -2.54 -6.68
C ILE A 165 4.77 -3.62 -7.62
N PRO A 166 4.54 -4.84 -7.12
CA PRO A 166 3.97 -5.91 -7.92
C PRO A 166 2.45 -5.78 -8.02
N GLY A 167 1.89 -6.27 -9.12
CA GLY A 167 0.45 -6.46 -9.25
C GLY A 167 -0.36 -5.21 -9.58
N LEU A 168 0.26 -4.14 -10.08
CA LEU A 168 -0.47 -3.00 -10.62
C LEU A 168 -1.43 -3.48 -11.71
N ARG A 169 -2.72 -3.40 -11.47
CA ARG A 169 -3.75 -3.81 -12.40
C ARG A 169 -4.37 -2.59 -13.08
N VAL A 170 -4.14 -2.46 -14.39
CA VAL A 170 -4.78 -1.45 -15.24
C VAL A 170 -6.01 -2.09 -15.89
N PRO A 171 -7.24 -1.73 -15.48
CA PRO A 171 -8.44 -2.32 -16.06
C PRO A 171 -8.76 -1.67 -17.40
N GLN A 172 -9.42 -2.41 -18.31
CA GLN A 172 -9.84 -1.89 -19.61
C GLN A 172 -10.71 -0.63 -19.48
N SER A 173 -11.58 -0.60 -18.45
CA SER A 173 -12.40 0.57 -18.18
C SER A 173 -11.61 1.84 -17.87
N ALA A 174 -10.43 1.73 -17.25
CA ALA A 174 -9.57 2.88 -17.01
C ALA A 174 -8.87 3.33 -18.30
N VAL A 175 -8.48 2.40 -19.18
CA VAL A 175 -7.94 2.71 -20.50
C VAL A 175 -8.99 3.44 -21.35
N ASP A 176 -10.22 2.94 -21.38
CA ASP A 176 -11.34 3.54 -22.13
C ASP A 176 -11.71 4.93 -21.57
N ALA A 177 -11.54 5.14 -20.26
CA ALA A 177 -11.85 6.39 -19.58
C ALA A 177 -10.65 7.33 -19.42
N ALA A 178 -9.51 7.06 -20.03
CA ALA A 178 -8.30 7.90 -19.91
C ALA A 178 -8.55 9.36 -20.34
N SER A 179 -9.32 9.57 -21.43
CA SER A 179 -9.72 10.91 -21.88
C SER A 179 -10.69 11.62 -20.93
N ALA A 180 -11.35 10.88 -20.03
CA ALA A 180 -12.24 11.41 -19.00
C ALA A 180 -11.55 11.59 -17.64
N GLY A 181 -10.21 11.43 -17.58
CA GLY A 181 -9.40 11.66 -16.39
C GLY A 181 -9.13 10.41 -15.55
N ALA A 182 -9.32 9.20 -16.09
CA ALA A 182 -8.76 8.01 -15.48
C ALA A 182 -7.23 8.05 -15.61
N THR A 183 -6.52 7.81 -14.50
CA THR A 183 -5.07 8.00 -14.42
C THR A 183 -4.38 6.83 -13.73
N THR A 184 -3.11 6.66 -14.05
CA THR A 184 -2.15 5.80 -13.35
C THR A 184 -0.98 6.68 -12.96
N LEU A 185 -0.79 6.95 -11.67
CA LEU A 185 0.22 7.88 -11.17
C LEU A 185 1.17 7.17 -10.20
N LEU A 186 2.46 7.23 -10.46
CA LEU A 186 3.49 6.79 -9.51
C LEU A 186 3.92 7.97 -8.65
N ARG A 187 3.69 7.88 -7.34
CA ARG A 187 4.19 8.83 -6.35
C ARG A 187 5.52 8.36 -5.80
N LEU A 188 6.49 9.25 -5.76
CA LEU A 188 7.87 9.03 -5.32
C LEU A 188 8.27 10.10 -4.30
N LEU A 189 9.05 9.70 -3.31
CA LEU A 189 9.71 10.63 -2.39
C LEU A 189 11.13 10.14 -2.10
N ALA A 190 12.10 11.03 -2.20
CA ALA A 190 13.48 10.82 -1.74
C ALA A 190 13.69 11.58 -0.42
N PRO A 191 13.58 10.91 0.76
CA PRO A 191 13.72 11.60 2.03
C PRO A 191 15.18 11.95 2.30
N GLY A 192 15.43 13.22 2.65
CA GLY A 192 16.70 13.74 3.15
C GLY A 192 17.79 13.99 2.11
N ALA A 193 17.66 13.52 0.87
CA ALA A 193 18.67 13.72 -0.16
C ALA A 193 18.06 13.71 -1.56
N ASP A 194 18.61 14.47 -2.49
CA ASP A 194 18.26 14.39 -3.89
C ASP A 194 18.56 12.99 -4.45
N ALA A 195 17.74 12.55 -5.38
CA ALA A 195 17.93 11.27 -6.07
C ALA A 195 17.61 11.39 -7.57
N THR A 196 18.11 10.43 -8.32
CA THR A 196 17.59 10.12 -9.66
C THR A 196 17.03 8.71 -9.60
N ALA A 197 15.75 8.57 -9.91
CA ALA A 197 15.07 7.28 -9.96
C ALA A 197 14.90 6.83 -11.41
N THR A 198 15.27 5.58 -11.70
CA THR A 198 14.92 4.90 -12.95
C THR A 198 13.68 4.06 -12.68
N VAL A 199 12.57 4.42 -13.30
CA VAL A 199 11.30 3.71 -13.22
C VAL A 199 11.17 2.78 -14.41
N THR A 200 10.95 1.49 -14.15
CA THR A 200 10.70 0.47 -15.18
C THR A 200 9.35 -0.19 -14.90
N VAL A 201 8.47 -0.19 -15.89
CA VAL A 201 7.17 -0.87 -15.84
C VAL A 201 7.22 -2.08 -16.75
N GLN A 202 6.98 -3.27 -16.22
CA GLN A 202 6.97 -4.52 -16.95
C GLN A 202 5.60 -5.20 -16.87
N ASP A 203 5.13 -5.76 -17.98
CA ASP A 203 3.92 -6.58 -17.99
C ASP A 203 4.17 -7.97 -17.39
N ASP A 204 3.13 -8.78 -17.25
CA ASP A 204 3.17 -10.13 -16.70
C ASP A 204 3.93 -11.14 -17.57
N THR A 205 4.34 -10.74 -18.77
CA THR A 205 5.23 -11.53 -19.65
C THR A 205 6.70 -11.12 -19.53
N GLY A 206 7.03 -10.16 -18.64
CA GLY A 206 8.38 -9.62 -18.47
C GLY A 206 8.77 -8.56 -19.50
N ARG A 207 7.85 -8.19 -20.43
CA ARG A 207 8.13 -7.18 -21.43
C ARG A 207 8.05 -5.77 -20.80
N THR A 208 9.06 -4.97 -21.05
CA THR A 208 9.09 -3.57 -20.60
C THR A 208 8.09 -2.74 -21.41
N ALA A 209 7.11 -2.16 -20.71
CA ALA A 209 6.12 -1.23 -21.27
C ALA A 209 6.61 0.21 -21.19
N LEU A 210 7.37 0.59 -20.13
CA LEU A 210 7.89 1.93 -19.93
C LEU A 210 9.24 1.85 -19.21
N THR A 211 10.17 2.74 -19.59
CA THR A 211 11.35 3.07 -18.78
C THR A 211 11.55 4.57 -18.80
N GLN A 212 11.66 5.18 -17.61
CA GLN A 212 11.82 6.62 -17.48
C GLN A 212 12.76 6.96 -16.33
N SER A 213 13.62 7.96 -16.53
CA SER A 213 14.46 8.55 -15.49
C SER A 213 13.77 9.80 -14.93
N VAL A 214 13.68 9.90 -13.61
CA VAL A 214 12.97 10.95 -12.87
C VAL A 214 13.92 11.58 -11.86
N PRO A 215 14.24 12.88 -11.96
CA PRO A 215 14.94 13.59 -10.92
C PRO A 215 14.00 13.84 -9.73
N LEU A 216 14.47 13.58 -8.53
CA LEU A 216 13.75 13.78 -7.28
C LEU A 216 14.50 14.78 -6.41
N GLY A 217 13.85 15.87 -6.03
CA GLY A 217 14.36 16.78 -5.00
C GLY A 217 14.19 16.18 -3.61
N ALA A 218 15.17 16.43 -2.75
CA ALA A 218 15.10 15.99 -1.35
C ALA A 218 13.82 16.49 -0.66
N ASP A 219 13.13 15.58 0.00
CA ASP A 219 11.91 15.86 0.77
C ASP A 219 10.71 16.40 -0.04
N LEU A 220 10.78 16.34 -1.36
CA LEU A 220 9.72 16.80 -2.26
C LEU A 220 9.03 15.62 -2.94
N PRO A 221 7.75 15.33 -2.62
CA PRO A 221 6.99 14.32 -3.34
C PRO A 221 6.89 14.65 -4.82
N THR A 222 7.10 13.68 -5.67
CA THR A 222 7.04 13.79 -7.13
C THR A 222 6.06 12.77 -7.67
N GLU A 223 5.17 13.17 -8.58
CA GLU A 223 4.28 12.26 -9.28
C GLU A 223 4.73 12.11 -10.73
N LEU A 224 4.80 10.85 -11.19
CA LEU A 224 5.05 10.46 -12.56
C LEU A 224 3.78 9.86 -13.14
N ASP A 225 3.30 10.42 -14.24
CA ASP A 225 2.19 9.86 -14.99
C ASP A 225 2.67 8.62 -15.78
N LEU A 226 2.05 7.47 -15.51
CA LEU A 226 2.28 6.21 -16.22
C LEU A 226 1.24 6.02 -17.34
N ALA A 227 0.78 7.11 -17.95
CA ALA A 227 -0.20 7.08 -19.04
C ALA A 227 0.27 6.22 -20.21
N GLY A 228 -0.72 5.66 -20.93
CA GLY A 228 -0.46 4.85 -22.14
C GLY A 228 -0.23 3.36 -21.86
N LEU A 229 -0.32 2.91 -20.62
CA LEU A 229 -0.37 1.48 -20.34
C LEU A 229 -1.67 0.88 -20.87
N SER A 230 -1.55 -0.26 -21.54
CA SER A 230 -2.71 -1.06 -21.96
C SER A 230 -3.36 -1.74 -20.75
N ALA A 231 -4.56 -2.28 -20.91
CA ALA A 231 -5.15 -3.12 -19.88
C ALA A 231 -4.27 -4.36 -19.61
N GLY A 232 -4.00 -4.64 -18.34
CA GLY A 232 -3.13 -5.74 -17.95
C GLY A 232 -2.67 -5.64 -16.49
N THR A 233 -1.81 -6.56 -16.11
CA THR A 233 -1.12 -6.58 -14.81
C THR A 233 0.35 -6.24 -15.02
N TYR A 234 0.88 -5.38 -14.17
CA TYR A 234 2.24 -4.86 -14.28
C TYR A 234 2.99 -4.96 -12.96
N THR A 235 4.30 -4.96 -13.06
CA THR A 235 5.21 -4.70 -11.94
C THR A 235 5.97 -3.41 -12.22
N VAL A 236 5.92 -2.48 -11.26
CA VAL A 236 6.70 -1.25 -11.30
C VAL A 236 7.94 -1.41 -10.44
N ARG A 237 9.11 -1.19 -11.03
CA ARG A 237 10.41 -1.20 -10.37
C ARG A 237 10.98 0.19 -10.35
N VAL A 238 11.51 0.60 -9.22
CA VAL A 238 12.16 1.89 -9.02
C VAL A 238 13.56 1.63 -8.50
N ASP A 239 14.57 1.94 -9.30
CA ASP A 239 15.98 1.91 -8.92
C ASP A 239 16.48 3.35 -8.79
N ALA A 240 16.91 3.76 -7.60
CA ALA A 240 17.25 5.12 -7.29
C ALA A 240 18.68 5.27 -6.73
N THR A 241 19.28 6.44 -6.93
CA THR A 241 20.64 6.77 -6.44
C THR A 241 20.70 7.02 -4.94
N SER A 242 19.56 7.33 -4.32
CA SER A 242 19.36 7.44 -2.86
C SER A 242 18.08 6.72 -2.46
N ALA A 243 17.89 6.48 -1.17
CA ALA A 243 16.70 5.77 -0.69
C ALA A 243 15.41 6.55 -1.04
N VAL A 244 14.39 5.83 -1.51
CA VAL A 244 13.07 6.36 -1.87
C VAL A 244 11.95 5.54 -1.26
N VAL A 245 10.76 6.12 -1.17
CA VAL A 245 9.49 5.40 -0.96
C VAL A 245 8.58 5.66 -2.14
N SER A 246 7.74 4.67 -2.50
CA SER A 246 6.91 4.77 -3.68
C SER A 246 5.58 4.01 -3.57
N ALA A 247 4.55 4.54 -4.24
CA ALA A 247 3.28 3.86 -4.43
C ALA A 247 2.63 4.30 -5.74
N VAL A 248 1.79 3.45 -6.31
CA VAL A 248 1.03 3.77 -7.52
C VAL A 248 -0.44 3.96 -7.18
N TRP A 249 -1.00 5.08 -7.60
CA TRP A 249 -2.44 5.27 -7.71
C TRP A 249 -2.93 4.76 -9.06
N GLN A 250 -4.01 4.00 -9.07
CA GLN A 250 -4.72 3.55 -10.25
C GLN A 250 -6.20 3.84 -10.13
N THR A 251 -6.77 4.58 -11.08
CA THR A 251 -8.22 4.67 -11.22
C THR A 251 -8.78 3.30 -11.63
N THR A 252 -9.74 2.81 -10.88
CA THR A 252 -10.46 1.57 -11.19
C THR A 252 -11.93 1.87 -11.42
N ASN A 253 -12.67 0.92 -11.98
CA ASN A 253 -14.10 1.01 -12.13
C ASN A 253 -14.74 -0.20 -11.43
N PHE A 254 -15.30 0.04 -10.27
CA PHE A 254 -16.00 -0.96 -9.48
C PHE A 254 -17.48 -0.59 -9.37
N ASN A 255 -18.37 -1.52 -9.72
CA ASN A 255 -19.83 -1.33 -9.71
C ASN A 255 -20.33 -0.05 -10.40
N ASN A 256 -19.77 0.29 -11.56
CA ASN A 256 -20.10 1.48 -12.36
C ASN A 256 -19.81 2.83 -11.66
N GLY A 257 -18.97 2.82 -10.63
CA GLY A 257 -18.42 4.02 -10.00
C GLY A 257 -17.01 4.35 -10.48
N ALA A 258 -16.47 5.50 -10.11
CA ALA A 258 -15.07 5.84 -10.29
C ALA A 258 -14.29 5.49 -9.00
N ASP A 259 -13.97 4.23 -8.83
CA ASP A 259 -13.15 3.74 -7.73
C ASP A 259 -11.66 3.85 -8.05
N PHE A 260 -10.80 3.65 -7.06
CA PHE A 260 -9.34 3.71 -7.21
C PHE A 260 -8.67 2.72 -6.26
N ALA A 261 -7.40 2.42 -6.55
CA ALA A 261 -6.56 1.61 -5.69
C ALA A 261 -5.18 2.24 -5.53
N TRP A 262 -4.58 2.05 -4.36
CA TRP A 262 -3.19 2.34 -4.08
C TRP A 262 -2.39 1.04 -4.00
N TYR A 263 -1.35 0.94 -4.82
CA TYR A 263 -0.39 -0.17 -4.80
C TYR A 263 0.89 0.33 -4.16
N THR A 264 1.21 -0.15 -2.98
CA THR A 264 2.42 0.22 -2.25
C THR A 264 3.59 -0.69 -2.61
N ALA A 265 4.82 -0.20 -2.45
CA ALA A 265 6.00 -1.03 -2.60
C ALA A 265 5.98 -2.19 -1.59
N ALA A 266 6.28 -3.39 -2.09
CA ALA A 266 6.33 -4.61 -1.31
C ALA A 266 7.72 -4.83 -0.70
N GLU A 267 7.75 -5.45 0.47
CA GLU A 267 8.99 -5.92 1.06
C GLU A 267 9.55 -7.15 0.32
N ALA A 268 10.87 -7.28 0.34
CA ALA A 268 11.51 -8.48 -0.17
C ALA A 268 11.25 -9.68 0.76
N ILE A 269 10.78 -10.78 0.20
CA ILE A 269 10.64 -12.04 0.92
C ILE A 269 12.02 -12.72 0.93
N VAL A 270 12.65 -12.79 2.09
CA VAL A 270 13.98 -13.41 2.29
C VAL A 270 13.89 -14.77 2.97
N ASP A 271 12.82 -15.01 3.72
CA ASP A 271 12.54 -16.24 4.47
C ASP A 271 11.13 -16.75 4.15
N PRO A 272 10.82 -18.03 4.44
CA PRO A 272 9.45 -18.52 4.36
C PRO A 272 8.47 -17.62 5.10
N SER A 273 7.43 -17.17 4.43
CA SER A 273 6.48 -16.21 4.96
C SER A 273 5.05 -16.67 4.76
N VAL A 274 4.16 -16.25 5.64
CA VAL A 274 2.71 -16.47 5.51
C VAL A 274 2.07 -15.25 4.86
N VAL A 275 1.23 -15.49 3.88
CA VAL A 275 0.49 -14.45 3.16
C VAL A 275 -1.00 -14.71 3.27
N ALA A 276 -1.79 -13.68 3.54
CA ALA A 276 -3.25 -13.71 3.48
C ALA A 276 -3.73 -12.91 2.27
N VAL A 277 -4.52 -13.55 1.42
CA VAL A 277 -5.16 -12.92 0.27
C VAL A 277 -6.59 -12.54 0.65
N ALA A 278 -6.93 -11.26 0.54
CA ALA A 278 -8.26 -10.76 0.87
C ALA A 278 -9.32 -11.31 -0.10
N ASP A 279 -10.52 -11.52 0.41
CA ASP A 279 -11.68 -11.81 -0.45
C ASP A 279 -12.07 -10.54 -1.22
N GLY A 280 -12.39 -10.71 -2.50
CA GLY A 280 -12.75 -9.58 -3.35
C GLY A 280 -12.86 -9.95 -4.83
N PRO A 281 -13.08 -8.98 -5.71
CA PRO A 281 -13.23 -9.24 -7.14
C PRO A 281 -11.89 -9.70 -7.74
N SER A 282 -11.84 -10.97 -8.16
CA SER A 282 -10.68 -11.60 -8.82
C SER A 282 -9.37 -11.47 -8.03
N PRO A 283 -9.29 -12.02 -6.81
CA PRO A 283 -8.09 -11.91 -5.99
C PRO A 283 -6.90 -12.62 -6.67
N LEU A 284 -5.74 -11.98 -6.60
CA LEU A 284 -4.53 -12.40 -7.29
C LEU A 284 -3.31 -12.27 -6.35
N LEU A 285 -2.53 -13.33 -6.23
CA LEU A 285 -1.21 -13.26 -5.63
C LEU A 285 -0.18 -12.98 -6.72
N VAL A 286 0.52 -11.87 -6.62
CA VAL A 286 1.57 -11.49 -7.57
C VAL A 286 2.93 -11.57 -6.91
N ILE A 287 3.86 -12.27 -7.55
CA ILE A 287 5.21 -12.49 -7.06
C ILE A 287 6.19 -11.90 -8.07
N ALA A 288 6.90 -10.84 -7.68
CA ALA A 288 7.95 -10.25 -8.50
C ALA A 288 9.31 -10.88 -8.14
N GLY A 289 9.99 -11.40 -9.14
CA GLY A 289 11.32 -11.98 -8.99
C GLY A 289 12.40 -10.91 -8.74
N SER A 290 13.44 -11.29 -8.00
CA SER A 290 14.64 -10.47 -7.89
C SER A 290 15.34 -10.34 -9.25
N THR A 291 15.96 -9.20 -9.50
CA THR A 291 16.80 -9.01 -10.68
C THR A 291 18.13 -9.79 -10.61
N ALA A 292 18.52 -10.23 -9.41
CA ALA A 292 19.77 -10.96 -9.17
C ALA A 292 19.74 -12.44 -9.62
N GLY A 293 18.53 -13.03 -9.74
CA GLY A 293 18.40 -14.43 -10.12
C GLY A 293 16.97 -14.93 -10.11
N ALA A 294 16.77 -16.13 -10.68
CA ALA A 294 15.48 -16.80 -10.64
C ALA A 294 15.24 -17.46 -9.26
N ALA A 295 13.97 -17.52 -8.86
CA ALA A 295 13.53 -18.19 -7.64
C ALA A 295 12.47 -19.25 -7.95
N ASP A 296 12.50 -20.35 -7.22
CA ASP A 296 11.42 -21.33 -7.19
C ASP A 296 10.62 -21.13 -5.90
N VAL A 297 9.39 -20.65 -6.05
CA VAL A 297 8.47 -20.37 -4.95
C VAL A 297 7.53 -21.55 -4.75
N VAL A 298 7.42 -22.01 -3.52
CA VAL A 298 6.52 -23.10 -3.14
C VAL A 298 5.38 -22.53 -2.33
N LEU A 299 4.19 -22.50 -2.90
CA LEU A 299 2.97 -22.07 -2.24
C LEU A 299 2.29 -23.26 -1.56
N LYS A 300 2.08 -23.16 -0.27
CA LYS A 300 1.39 -24.19 0.53
C LYS A 300 0.14 -23.56 1.15
N PRO A 301 -1.07 -23.95 0.74
CA PRO A 301 -2.28 -23.51 1.42
C PRO A 301 -2.27 -23.92 2.89
N LEU A 302 -2.68 -23.02 3.79
CA LEU A 302 -2.81 -23.29 5.23
C LEU A 302 -4.21 -23.80 5.59
N SER A 303 -5.19 -23.61 4.69
CA SER A 303 -6.58 -24.07 4.87
C SER A 303 -7.22 -24.34 3.50
N GLY A 304 -8.18 -25.24 3.43
CA GLY A 304 -8.93 -25.55 2.21
C GLY A 304 -8.16 -26.54 1.29
N ALA A 305 -7.57 -26.02 0.22
CA ALA A 305 -6.87 -26.84 -0.76
C ALA A 305 -5.66 -27.58 -0.18
N THR A 306 -5.41 -28.79 -0.64
CA THR A 306 -4.29 -29.64 -0.18
C THR A 306 -3.11 -29.63 -1.14
N GLU A 307 -3.28 -29.06 -2.33
CA GLU A 307 -2.24 -29.07 -3.35
C GLU A 307 -1.19 -27.97 -3.13
N THR A 308 0.06 -28.38 -3.24
CA THR A 308 1.21 -27.48 -3.21
C THR A 308 1.49 -27.01 -4.62
N GLU A 309 1.47 -25.73 -4.86
CA GLU A 309 1.82 -25.14 -6.15
C GLU A 309 3.30 -24.72 -6.17
N ARG A 310 3.98 -24.98 -7.28
CA ARG A 310 5.36 -24.55 -7.53
C ARG A 310 5.36 -23.52 -8.64
N VAL A 311 5.82 -22.33 -8.33
CA VAL A 311 5.91 -21.21 -9.26
C VAL A 311 7.38 -20.85 -9.45
N ARG A 312 7.88 -20.99 -10.69
CA ARG A 312 9.20 -20.48 -11.03
C ARG A 312 9.08 -19.04 -11.51
N VAL A 313 9.80 -18.16 -10.84
CA VAL A 313 9.88 -16.74 -11.21
C VAL A 313 11.28 -16.47 -11.73
N ALA A 314 11.41 -16.13 -13.00
CA ALA A 314 12.71 -15.81 -13.58
C ALA A 314 13.25 -14.48 -13.03
N ALA A 315 14.56 -14.23 -13.24
CA ALA A 315 15.18 -13.00 -12.78
C ALA A 315 14.52 -11.77 -13.41
N GLY A 316 14.00 -10.88 -12.58
CA GLY A 316 13.31 -9.67 -13.01
C GLY A 316 11.88 -9.87 -13.52
N ASP A 317 11.40 -11.09 -13.66
CA ASP A 317 10.04 -11.40 -14.11
C ASP A 317 9.00 -11.34 -12.98
N THR A 318 7.74 -11.51 -13.36
CA THR A 318 6.60 -11.54 -12.46
C THR A 318 5.77 -12.79 -12.72
N ALA A 319 5.32 -13.44 -11.67
CA ALA A 319 4.34 -14.52 -11.74
C ALA A 319 3.06 -14.13 -11.03
N SER A 320 1.93 -14.51 -11.60
CA SER A 320 0.60 -14.25 -11.06
C SER A 320 -0.10 -15.57 -10.78
N VAL A 321 -0.59 -15.75 -9.57
CA VAL A 321 -1.31 -16.94 -9.13
C VAL A 321 -2.74 -16.51 -8.73
N PRO A 322 -3.75 -16.88 -9.53
CA PRO A 322 -5.13 -16.60 -9.16
C PRO A 322 -5.52 -17.46 -7.96
N ARG A 323 -6.30 -16.90 -7.04
CA ARG A 323 -6.94 -17.68 -5.98
C ARG A 323 -7.98 -18.57 -6.64
N SER A 324 -7.91 -19.88 -6.42
CA SER A 324 -8.99 -20.79 -6.81
C SER A 324 -10.24 -20.45 -6.01
N GLU A 325 -11.33 -20.14 -6.68
CA GLU A 325 -12.65 -20.05 -6.06
C GLU A 325 -13.08 -21.50 -5.72
N GLU A 326 -13.16 -21.83 -4.42
CA GLU A 326 -13.87 -23.00 -3.92
C GLU A 326 -15.27 -22.64 -3.48
#